data_6c26011904bbcc718a5e7acf580d9444
#
_entry.id   6c26011904bbcc718a5e7acf580d9444
#
_cell.length_a   1.000
_cell.length_b   1.000
_cell.length_c   1.000
_cell.angle_alpha   90.00
_cell.angle_beta   90.00
_cell.angle_gamma   90.00
#
_symmetry.space_group_name_H-M   'P 1'
#
loop_
_entity.id
_entity.type
_entity.pdbx_description
1 polymer ?
#
loop_
_entity_poly.entity_id
_entity_poly.type
_entity_poly.pdbx_seq_one_letter_code
_entity_poly.pdbx_strand_id
1 'polypeptide(L)'
;MKFLGLLKQFRNPQTREAGFTAIMKQYQERLYWHVRRIVVDHEDANDVVQNVFIRAWKALDNFREDSRLFTWLYKIATNESLSLLEQRKRKGTISFNDLEEGLSNTIK
;
A
#
# COMPACT_ATOMS: atom_id res chain seq x y z
N MET A 1 0.72 -5.14 -21.87
CA MET A 1 0.89 -4.39 -20.63
C MET A 1 0.70 -5.32 -19.45
N LYS A 2 1.70 -5.36 -18.62
CA LYS A 2 1.72 -6.32 -17.53
C LYS A 2 0.56 -6.15 -16.55
N PHE A 3 0.21 -4.91 -16.19
CA PHE A 3 -0.83 -4.71 -15.19
C PHE A 3 -2.22 -5.06 -15.71
N LEU A 4 -2.48 -4.87 -17.00
CA LEU A 4 -3.77 -5.28 -17.58
C LEU A 4 -3.90 -6.80 -17.57
N GLY A 5 -2.80 -7.52 -17.87
CA GLY A 5 -2.78 -8.97 -17.77
C GLY A 5 -3.01 -9.46 -16.36
N LEU A 6 -2.39 -8.79 -15.37
CA LEU A 6 -2.56 -9.13 -13.97
C LEU A 6 -3.99 -8.90 -13.51
N LEU A 7 -4.63 -7.81 -13.94
CA LEU A 7 -6.02 -7.53 -13.60
C LEU A 7 -6.95 -8.57 -14.20
N LYS A 8 -6.70 -8.99 -15.44
CA LYS A 8 -7.48 -10.05 -16.08
C LYS A 8 -7.40 -11.34 -15.29
N GLN A 9 -6.18 -11.73 -14.89
CA GLN A 9 -5.98 -12.92 -14.08
C GLN A 9 -6.72 -12.81 -12.75
N PHE A 10 -6.66 -11.65 -12.12
CA PHE A 10 -7.33 -11.44 -10.83
C PHE A 10 -8.85 -11.55 -10.96
N ARG A 11 -9.41 -11.03 -12.04
CA ARG A 11 -10.87 -11.02 -12.26
C ARG A 11 -11.42 -12.38 -12.69
N ASN A 12 -10.58 -13.29 -13.14
CA ASN A 12 -10.97 -14.65 -13.46
C ASN A 12 -10.94 -15.49 -12.18
N PRO A 13 -12.08 -16.08 -11.76
CA PRO A 13 -12.11 -16.85 -10.52
C PRO A 13 -11.10 -18.00 -10.44
N GLN A 14 -10.76 -18.59 -11.59
CA GLN A 14 -9.81 -19.70 -11.63
C GLN A 14 -8.36 -19.28 -11.45
N THR A 15 -8.03 -18.02 -11.80
CA THR A 15 -6.65 -17.51 -11.72
C THR A 15 -6.51 -16.35 -10.74
N ARG A 16 -7.54 -16.08 -9.95
CA ARG A 16 -7.61 -14.92 -9.06
C ARG A 16 -6.44 -14.85 -8.08
N GLU A 17 -6.16 -15.95 -7.39
CA GLU A 17 -5.06 -15.98 -6.42
C GLU A 17 -3.70 -15.82 -7.09
N ALA A 18 -3.49 -16.50 -8.21
CA ALA A 18 -2.25 -16.39 -8.95
C ALA A 18 -2.04 -14.96 -9.47
N GLY A 19 -3.12 -14.35 -9.97
CA GLY A 19 -3.08 -12.96 -10.44
C GLY A 19 -2.72 -12.00 -9.33
N PHE A 20 -3.33 -12.17 -8.16
CA PHE A 20 -3.06 -11.31 -7.02
C PHE A 20 -1.63 -11.50 -6.51
N THR A 21 -1.16 -12.73 -6.44
CA THR A 21 0.23 -13.02 -6.05
C THR A 21 1.20 -12.32 -6.98
N ALA A 22 0.92 -12.33 -8.28
CA ALA A 22 1.76 -11.64 -9.27
C ALA A 22 1.74 -10.12 -9.04
N ILE A 23 0.59 -9.54 -8.70
CA ILE A 23 0.47 -8.13 -8.37
C ILE A 23 1.32 -7.80 -7.14
N MET A 24 1.23 -8.62 -6.10
CA MET A 24 2.03 -8.43 -4.89
C MET A 24 3.52 -8.46 -5.20
N LYS A 25 3.97 -9.46 -5.95
CA LYS A 25 5.39 -9.58 -6.31
C LYS A 25 5.87 -8.40 -7.14
N GLN A 26 5.01 -7.87 -8.00
CA GLN A 26 5.36 -6.75 -8.87
C GLN A 26 5.57 -5.47 -8.07
N TYR A 27 4.78 -5.23 -7.03
CA TYR A 27 4.72 -3.93 -6.39
C TYR A 27 5.17 -3.89 -4.94
N GLN A 28 5.35 -5.03 -4.27
CA GLN A 28 5.59 -5.05 -2.83
C GLN A 28 6.85 -4.29 -2.41
N GLU A 29 7.94 -4.41 -3.16
CA GLU A 29 9.19 -3.75 -2.81
C GLU A 29 9.06 -2.22 -2.93
N ARG A 30 8.46 -1.76 -4.02
CA ARG A 30 8.26 -0.32 -4.24
C ARG A 30 7.33 0.27 -3.18
N LEU A 31 6.27 -0.44 -2.83
CA LEU A 31 5.36 -0.01 -1.77
C LEU A 31 6.06 0.00 -0.42
N TYR A 32 6.86 -1.03 -0.14
CA TYR A 32 7.61 -1.11 1.11
C TYR A 32 8.49 0.13 1.31
N TRP A 33 9.29 0.50 0.32
CA TRP A 33 10.18 1.64 0.45
C TRP A 33 9.43 2.96 0.54
N HIS A 34 8.29 3.08 -0.13
CA HIS A 34 7.44 4.25 0.03
C HIS A 34 6.91 4.37 1.46
N VAL A 35 6.37 3.28 1.98
CA VAL A 35 5.84 3.23 3.34
C VAL A 35 6.94 3.46 4.37
N ARG A 36 8.11 2.87 4.14
CA ARG A 36 9.26 2.95 5.02
C ARG A 36 9.73 4.40 5.25
N ARG A 37 9.60 5.23 4.22
CA ARG A 37 9.94 6.65 4.33
C ARG A 37 8.97 7.42 5.21
N ILE A 38 7.74 6.93 5.33
CA ILE A 38 6.71 7.60 6.12
C ILE A 38 6.72 7.10 7.56
N VAL A 39 6.73 5.78 7.77
CA VAL A 39 6.57 5.20 9.11
C VAL A 39 7.89 4.93 9.84
N VAL A 40 9.01 4.98 9.16
CA VAL A 40 10.37 4.88 9.71
C VAL A 40 10.72 3.48 10.23
N ASP A 41 9.84 2.80 10.94
CA ASP A 41 10.10 1.49 11.53
C ASP A 41 9.86 0.36 10.52
N HIS A 42 10.81 -0.61 10.48
CA HIS A 42 10.75 -1.73 9.54
C HIS A 42 9.52 -2.63 9.76
N GLU A 43 9.22 -2.97 11.01
CA GLU A 43 8.09 -3.83 11.31
C GLU A 43 6.77 -3.14 10.98
N ASP A 44 6.68 -1.86 11.27
CA ASP A 44 5.49 -1.07 10.91
C ASP A 44 5.31 -1.01 9.40
N ALA A 45 6.41 -0.85 8.67
CA ALA A 45 6.34 -0.81 7.21
C ALA A 45 5.81 -2.12 6.65
N ASN A 46 6.29 -3.25 7.17
CA ASN A 46 5.81 -4.56 6.75
C ASN A 46 4.32 -4.73 7.04
N ASP A 47 3.87 -4.32 8.23
CA ASP A 47 2.47 -4.41 8.62
C ASP A 47 1.58 -3.55 7.71
N VAL A 48 2.03 -2.34 7.40
CA VAL A 48 1.28 -1.46 6.51
C VAL A 48 1.17 -2.06 5.11
N VAL A 49 2.27 -2.58 4.57
CA VAL A 49 2.25 -3.18 3.23
C VAL A 49 1.29 -4.37 3.20
N GLN A 50 1.28 -5.21 4.22
CA GLN A 50 0.33 -6.31 4.32
C GLN A 50 -1.11 -5.80 4.33
N ASN A 51 -1.39 -4.76 5.10
CA ASN A 51 -2.72 -4.16 5.16
C ASN A 51 -3.14 -3.59 3.82
N VAL A 52 -2.21 -2.99 3.08
CA VAL A 52 -2.47 -2.48 1.73
C VAL A 52 -2.97 -3.60 0.83
N PHE A 53 -2.29 -4.74 0.84
CA PHE A 53 -2.69 -5.86 -0.01
C PHE A 53 -3.99 -6.53 0.47
N ILE A 54 -4.25 -6.55 1.77
CA ILE A 54 -5.54 -7.04 2.28
C ILE A 54 -6.68 -6.15 1.75
N ARG A 55 -6.52 -4.83 1.84
CA ARG A 55 -7.50 -3.88 1.30
C ARG A 55 -7.64 -4.02 -0.21
N ALA A 56 -6.51 -4.19 -0.90
CA ALA A 56 -6.51 -4.37 -2.35
C ALA A 56 -7.28 -5.61 -2.75
N TRP A 57 -7.08 -6.74 -2.05
CA TRP A 57 -7.80 -7.96 -2.33
C TRP A 57 -9.32 -7.73 -2.30
N LYS A 58 -9.78 -6.99 -1.30
CA LYS A 58 -11.21 -6.73 -1.11
C LYS A 58 -11.79 -5.74 -2.12
N ALA A 59 -10.98 -4.80 -2.58
CA ALA A 59 -11.47 -3.66 -3.36
C ALA A 59 -11.09 -3.71 -4.85
N LEU A 60 -10.21 -4.63 -5.25
CA LEU A 60 -9.66 -4.62 -6.60
C LEU A 60 -10.71 -4.89 -7.68
N ASP A 61 -11.78 -5.60 -7.35
CA ASP A 61 -12.89 -5.84 -8.29
C ASP A 61 -13.55 -4.53 -8.73
N ASN A 62 -13.50 -3.50 -7.88
CA ASN A 62 -14.07 -2.20 -8.15
C ASN A 62 -13.05 -1.23 -8.74
N PHE A 63 -11.83 -1.69 -8.98
CA PHE A 63 -10.78 -0.86 -9.55
C PHE A 63 -11.13 -0.46 -10.98
N ARG A 64 -10.97 0.81 -11.28
CA ARG A 64 -11.26 1.35 -12.62
C ARG A 64 -10.03 1.22 -13.50
N GLU A 65 -10.23 0.68 -14.69
CA GLU A 65 -9.11 0.44 -15.61
C GLU A 65 -8.51 1.73 -16.20
N ASP A 66 -9.19 2.85 -16.05
CA ASP A 66 -8.68 4.15 -16.47
C ASP A 66 -7.61 4.70 -15.53
N SER A 67 -7.39 4.06 -14.38
CA SER A 67 -6.37 4.44 -13.39
C SER A 67 -5.21 3.46 -13.42
N ARG A 68 -4.02 3.95 -13.08
CA ARG A 68 -2.86 3.08 -12.95
C ARG A 68 -2.96 2.29 -11.65
N LEU A 69 -2.77 0.99 -11.75
CA LEU A 69 -2.84 0.10 -10.60
C LEU A 69 -1.85 0.51 -9.49
N PHE A 70 -0.61 0.81 -9.87
CA PHE A 70 0.39 1.23 -8.88
C PHE A 70 -0.02 2.52 -8.18
N THR A 71 -0.55 3.50 -8.92
CA THR A 71 -1.01 4.76 -8.32
C THR A 71 -2.10 4.53 -7.28
N TRP A 72 -3.02 3.62 -7.58
CA TRP A 72 -4.09 3.25 -6.67
C TRP A 72 -3.55 2.59 -5.40
N LEU A 73 -2.64 1.63 -5.55
CA LEU A 73 -1.98 0.98 -4.43
C LEU A 73 -1.17 1.97 -3.60
N TYR A 74 -0.50 2.89 -4.27
CA TYR A 74 0.31 3.92 -3.64
C TYR A 74 -0.54 4.83 -2.74
N LYS A 75 -1.73 5.20 -3.20
CA LYS A 75 -2.65 6.00 -2.40
C LYS A 75 -3.12 5.26 -1.16
N ILE A 76 -3.45 3.99 -1.30
CA ILE A 76 -3.83 3.16 -0.15
C ILE A 76 -2.67 3.10 0.83
N ALA A 77 -1.45 2.88 0.34
CA ALA A 77 -0.27 2.78 1.19
C ALA A 77 0.00 4.08 1.95
N THR A 78 -0.13 5.22 1.27
CA THR A 78 0.03 6.53 1.92
C THR A 78 -1.01 6.72 3.02
N ASN A 79 -2.26 6.45 2.73
CA ASN A 79 -3.33 6.62 3.70
C ASN A 79 -3.17 5.71 4.92
N GLU A 80 -2.77 4.44 4.69
CA GLU A 80 -2.54 3.50 5.78
C GLU A 80 -1.35 3.93 6.65
N SER A 81 -0.29 4.44 6.01
CA SER A 81 0.88 4.93 6.72
C SER A 81 0.56 6.12 7.61
N LEU A 82 -0.18 7.09 7.07
CA LEU A 82 -0.57 8.28 7.83
C LEU A 82 -1.53 7.91 8.96
N SER A 83 -2.43 6.97 8.74
CA SER A 83 -3.34 6.48 9.78
C SER A 83 -2.56 5.87 10.94
N LEU A 84 -1.53 5.09 10.64
CA LEU A 84 -0.68 4.48 11.67
C LEU A 84 0.03 5.56 12.49
N LEU A 85 0.60 6.57 11.83
CA LEU A 85 1.29 7.66 12.52
C LEU A 85 0.32 8.45 13.42
N GLU A 86 -0.88 8.73 12.94
CA GLU A 86 -1.92 9.38 13.72
C GLU A 86 -2.27 8.58 14.97
N GLN A 87 -2.47 7.29 14.81
CA GLN A 87 -2.80 6.39 15.89
C GLN A 87 -1.70 6.36 16.93
N ARG A 88 -0.43 6.29 16.49
CA ARG A 88 0.71 6.27 17.39
C ARG A 88 0.91 7.59 18.11
N LYS A 89 0.66 8.69 17.43
CA LYS A 89 0.69 10.01 18.06
C LYS A 89 -0.34 10.11 19.19
N ARG A 90 -1.56 9.66 18.95
CA ARG A 90 -2.61 9.66 19.97
C ARG A 90 -2.25 8.81 21.17
N LYS A 91 -1.51 7.71 20.96
CA LYS A 91 -1.05 6.82 22.02
C LYS A 91 0.23 7.29 22.69
N GLY A 92 0.84 8.38 22.18
CA GLY A 92 2.10 8.89 22.72
C GLY A 92 3.32 8.00 22.42
N THR A 93 3.24 7.15 21.40
CA THR A 93 4.32 6.21 21.08
C THR A 93 5.31 6.76 20.06
N ILE A 94 5.02 7.91 19.44
CA ILE A 94 5.97 8.59 18.54
C ILE A 94 6.04 10.07 18.90
N SER A 95 7.14 10.73 18.53
CA SER A 95 7.30 12.16 18.75
C SER A 95 6.59 12.95 17.64
N PHE A 96 6.35 14.23 17.93
CA PHE A 96 5.83 15.14 16.93
C PHE A 96 6.75 15.25 15.72
N ASN A 97 8.05 15.22 15.97
CA ASN A 97 9.04 15.27 14.87
C ASN A 97 8.93 14.10 13.93
N ASP A 98 8.70 12.90 14.44
CA ASP A 98 8.54 11.71 13.60
C ASP A 98 7.30 11.84 12.73
N LEU A 99 6.22 12.38 13.27
CA LEU A 99 5.00 12.61 12.51
C LEU A 99 5.23 13.63 11.39
N GLU A 100 5.91 14.73 11.70
CA GLU A 100 6.24 15.76 10.71
C GLU A 100 7.12 15.19 9.60
N GLU A 101 8.11 14.37 9.94
CA GLU A 101 8.97 13.74 8.96
C GLU A 101 8.17 12.85 8.00
N GLY A 102 7.25 12.04 8.54
CA GLY A 102 6.38 11.21 7.72
C GLY A 102 5.52 12.02 6.78
N LEU A 103 4.92 13.10 7.25
CA LEU A 103 4.12 13.99 6.43
C LEU A 103 4.94 14.67 5.35
N SER A 104 6.14 15.14 5.70
CA SER A 104 7.05 15.75 4.75
C SER A 104 7.43 14.78 3.63
N ASN A 105 7.72 13.54 3.97
CA ASN A 105 8.06 12.52 2.98
C ASN A 105 6.88 12.21 2.05
N THR A 106 5.66 12.34 2.56
CA THR A 106 4.45 12.11 1.77
C THR A 106 4.22 13.21 0.73
N ILE A 107 4.55 14.45 1.07
CA ILE A 107 4.35 15.61 0.20
C ILE A 107 5.32 15.62 -0.98
N LYS A 108 6.49 15.03 -0.83
CA LYS A 108 7.47 14.97 -1.92
C LYS A 108 7.00 14.07 -3.10
#